data_49b47b348a44f505cf8de9a008d1a9b3
#
_entry.id   49b47b348a44f505cf8de9a008d1a9b3
#
_cell.length_a   1.000
_cell.length_b   1.000
_cell.length_c   1.000
_cell.angle_alpha   90.00
_cell.angle_beta   90.00
_cell.angle_gamma   90.00
#
_symmetry.space_group_name_H-M   'P 1'
#
loop_
_entity.id
_entity.type
_entity.pdbx_description
1 polymer ?
#
loop_
_entity_poly.entity_id
_entity_poly.type
_entity_poly.pdbx_seq_one_letter_code
_entity_poly.pdbx_strand_id
1 'polypeptide(L)'
;AGAIHAAFLAGRTEPLPEALDLLADLWGELSTGEILRADVVSLLGNAVKVVMNLASGGAKLAPQVRGLVDTSPLERTLERALNPAGIAENISLGRLTAVAVSATSYGTGRTVTFVQAEPGIQMWERTRRHSVSTHVGVDHVMASSAIPLFFPAQSVEGEWYGDGSLRQGSPLAPAVYLGADRILVVSSRYGTDTRELAGSDGDGYPPAAQVLGLMLNSIFLDNLDADAERLERINEIVARVPSERQWLLSERPVKMLVLRPSSDLGRLAARYEDRLPRGLRYLIRGLGTRRVASPDLLSYLMFEGEYLHELIRLGELDAEKNWLRIRRFLDDRSGPDGPAVSA
;
A
#
# COMPACT_ATOMS: atom_id res chain seq x y z
N ALA A 1 -0.44 4.20 -0.95
CA ALA A 1 -1.92 4.39 -0.99
C ALA A 1 -2.59 3.89 0.28
N GLY A 2 -2.36 2.64 0.72
CA GLY A 2 -3.07 2.05 1.87
C GLY A 2 -3.03 2.88 3.15
N ALA A 3 -1.87 3.46 3.50
CA ALA A 3 -1.74 4.31 4.68
C ALA A 3 -2.56 5.62 4.54
N ILE A 4 -2.63 6.17 3.32
CA ILE A 4 -3.45 7.36 3.04
C ILE A 4 -4.92 7.05 3.28
N HIS A 5 -5.42 5.94 2.69
CA HIS A 5 -6.82 5.50 2.88
C HIS A 5 -7.12 5.23 4.36
N ALA A 6 -6.24 4.51 5.06
CA ALA A 6 -6.44 4.17 6.46
C ALA A 6 -6.50 5.42 7.35
N ALA A 7 -5.55 6.36 7.21
CA ALA A 7 -5.51 7.58 8.01
C ALA A 7 -6.65 8.54 7.64
N PHE A 8 -7.02 8.63 6.35
CA PHE A 8 -8.13 9.44 5.89
C PHE A 8 -9.45 8.96 6.50
N LEU A 9 -9.79 7.69 6.30
CA LEU A 9 -11.05 7.14 6.82
C LEU A 9 -11.10 7.11 8.35
N ALA A 10 -9.97 6.78 9.00
CA ALA A 10 -9.89 6.78 10.46
C ALA A 10 -10.13 8.17 11.10
N GLY A 11 -9.76 9.23 10.38
CA GLY A 11 -9.94 10.62 10.83
C GLY A 11 -11.29 11.23 10.49
N ARG A 12 -12.18 10.54 9.75
CA ARG A 12 -13.49 11.06 9.37
C ARG A 12 -14.53 10.81 10.45
N THR A 13 -15.31 11.82 10.74
CA THR A 13 -16.41 11.78 11.71
C THR A 13 -17.78 11.65 11.06
N GLU A 14 -17.85 11.85 9.75
CA GLU A 14 -19.02 11.66 8.89
C GLU A 14 -19.37 10.16 8.76
N PRO A 15 -20.60 9.81 8.37
CA PRO A 15 -20.97 8.43 8.04
C PRO A 15 -20.04 7.83 6.97
N LEU A 16 -19.75 6.53 7.08
CA LEU A 16 -18.81 5.85 6.18
C LEU A 16 -19.09 6.05 4.67
N PRO A 17 -20.35 6.05 4.18
CA PRO A 17 -20.60 6.33 2.77
C PRO A 17 -20.11 7.73 2.35
N GLU A 18 -20.42 8.76 3.13
CA GLU A 18 -19.98 10.15 2.87
C GLU A 18 -18.45 10.27 2.92
N ALA A 19 -17.81 9.59 3.88
CA ALA A 19 -16.35 9.56 3.98
C ALA A 19 -15.70 8.88 2.77
N LEU A 20 -16.34 7.86 2.20
CA LEU A 20 -15.87 7.18 0.98
C LEU A 20 -16.04 8.05 -0.26
N ASP A 21 -17.16 8.79 -0.38
CA ASP A 21 -17.37 9.74 -1.47
C ASP A 21 -16.29 10.84 -1.43
N LEU A 22 -16.01 11.40 -0.25
CA LEU A 22 -14.94 12.39 -0.06
C LEU A 22 -13.55 11.82 -0.39
N LEU A 23 -13.30 10.54 -0.10
CA LEU A 23 -12.06 9.87 -0.49
C LEU A 23 -11.97 9.68 -2.01
N ALA A 24 -13.06 9.31 -2.66
CA ALA A 24 -13.13 9.17 -4.10
C ALA A 24 -12.90 10.52 -4.80
N ASP A 25 -13.54 11.59 -4.32
CA ASP A 25 -13.33 12.96 -4.80
C ASP A 25 -11.87 13.40 -4.65
N LEU A 26 -11.27 13.17 -3.46
CA LEU A 26 -9.85 13.47 -3.22
C LEU A 26 -8.96 12.82 -4.28
N TRP A 27 -9.17 11.53 -4.57
CA TRP A 27 -8.36 10.83 -5.59
C TRP A 27 -8.71 11.28 -7.01
N GLY A 28 -9.97 11.53 -7.31
CA GLY A 28 -10.42 11.96 -8.64
C GLY A 28 -9.90 13.33 -9.05
N GLU A 29 -9.69 14.22 -8.09
CA GLU A 29 -9.17 15.58 -8.32
C GLU A 29 -7.64 15.63 -8.39
N LEU A 30 -6.93 14.56 -7.95
CA LEU A 30 -5.47 14.55 -7.94
C LEU A 30 -4.88 14.57 -9.35
N SER A 31 -3.78 15.30 -9.44
CA SER A 31 -2.87 15.30 -10.59
C SER A 31 -1.46 14.92 -10.16
N THR A 32 -0.64 14.49 -11.11
CA THR A 32 0.78 14.19 -10.82
C THR A 32 1.48 15.38 -10.17
N GLY A 33 1.12 16.62 -10.54
CA GLY A 33 1.71 17.84 -9.96
C GLY A 33 1.39 18.07 -8.47
N GLU A 34 0.30 17.48 -7.97
CA GLU A 34 -0.09 17.54 -6.56
C GLU A 34 0.52 16.43 -5.71
N ILE A 35 1.09 15.42 -6.36
CA ILE A 35 1.79 14.32 -5.71
C ILE A 35 3.30 14.55 -5.73
N LEU A 36 3.85 14.94 -6.89
CA LEU A 36 5.28 15.07 -7.08
C LEU A 36 5.65 16.20 -8.06
N ARG A 37 6.80 16.82 -7.83
CA ARG A 37 7.37 17.72 -8.82
C ARG A 37 8.13 16.92 -9.87
N ALA A 38 7.56 16.85 -11.06
CA ALA A 38 8.10 16.15 -12.22
C ALA A 38 8.55 17.10 -13.33
N ASP A 39 8.91 18.35 -13.00
CA ASP A 39 9.46 19.29 -13.98
C ASP A 39 10.85 18.82 -14.47
N VAL A 40 11.12 19.05 -15.74
CA VAL A 40 12.34 18.56 -16.40
C VAL A 40 13.61 19.07 -15.70
N VAL A 41 13.59 20.29 -15.18
CA VAL A 41 14.75 20.91 -14.50
C VAL A 41 15.07 20.19 -13.19
N SER A 42 14.05 19.91 -12.37
CA SER A 42 14.20 19.16 -11.10
C SER A 42 14.65 17.73 -11.35
N LEU A 43 14.06 17.03 -12.32
CA LEU A 43 14.45 15.67 -12.66
C LEU A 43 15.87 15.59 -13.21
N LEU A 44 16.24 16.47 -14.14
CA LEU A 44 17.62 16.54 -14.65
C LEU A 44 18.61 16.92 -13.55
N GLY A 45 18.25 17.89 -12.69
CA GLY A 45 19.10 18.29 -11.57
C GLY A 45 19.36 17.11 -10.61
N ASN A 46 18.35 16.31 -10.31
CA ASN A 46 18.50 15.12 -9.46
C ASN A 46 19.29 14.01 -10.18
N ALA A 47 19.01 13.76 -11.46
CA ALA A 47 19.77 12.79 -12.26
C ALA A 47 21.27 13.17 -12.35
N VAL A 48 21.59 14.45 -12.58
CA VAL A 48 22.98 14.93 -12.58
C VAL A 48 23.63 14.73 -11.21
N LYS A 49 22.93 15.01 -10.10
CA LYS A 49 23.45 14.75 -8.73
C LYS A 49 23.75 13.26 -8.52
N VAL A 50 22.86 12.36 -8.99
CA VAL A 50 23.10 10.90 -8.93
C VAL A 50 24.37 10.53 -9.69
N VAL A 51 24.50 11.00 -10.94
CA VAL A 51 25.68 10.73 -11.78
C VAL A 51 26.95 11.31 -11.14
N MET A 52 26.91 12.55 -10.64
CA MET A 52 28.05 13.14 -9.95
C MET A 52 28.43 12.37 -8.68
N ASN A 53 27.47 11.92 -7.91
CA ASN A 53 27.72 11.14 -6.71
C ASN A 53 28.36 9.78 -7.05
N LEU A 54 27.87 9.10 -8.08
CA LEU A 54 28.46 7.86 -8.59
C LEU A 54 29.88 8.10 -9.17
N ALA A 55 30.07 9.14 -9.97
CA ALA A 55 31.34 9.47 -10.58
C ALA A 55 32.40 9.91 -9.54
N SER A 56 31.98 10.53 -8.44
CA SER A 56 32.87 10.94 -7.34
C SER A 56 33.20 9.81 -6.36
N GLY A 57 32.68 8.60 -6.59
CA GLY A 57 32.84 7.46 -5.66
C GLY A 57 32.22 7.71 -4.27
N GLY A 58 31.23 8.60 -4.19
CA GLY A 58 30.57 8.92 -2.91
C GLY A 58 31.40 9.85 -2.02
N ALA A 59 32.26 10.72 -2.61
CA ALA A 59 33.04 11.68 -1.86
C ALA A 59 32.16 12.52 -0.91
N LYS A 60 32.66 12.83 0.29
CA LYS A 60 31.91 13.56 1.35
C LYS A 60 31.34 14.92 0.91
N LEU A 61 31.84 15.49 -0.18
CA LEU A 61 31.40 16.76 -0.79
C LEU A 61 30.36 16.54 -1.92
N ALA A 62 30.04 15.28 -2.27
CA ALA A 62 29.05 15.00 -3.29
C ALA A 62 27.64 15.34 -2.80
N PRO A 63 26.80 15.95 -3.65
CA PRO A 63 25.41 16.29 -3.24
C PRO A 63 24.62 15.04 -2.87
N GLN A 64 24.05 15.04 -1.66
CA GLN A 64 23.19 13.93 -1.24
C GLN A 64 21.92 13.89 -2.09
N VAL A 65 21.68 12.76 -2.73
CA VAL A 65 20.44 12.50 -3.48
C VAL A 65 19.45 11.88 -2.51
N ARG A 66 18.39 12.62 -2.19
CA ARG A 66 17.35 12.17 -1.25
C ARG A 66 16.24 11.34 -1.93
N GLY A 67 16.09 11.43 -3.25
CA GLY A 67 15.07 10.74 -4.08
C GLY A 67 15.11 11.31 -5.51
N LEU A 68 14.51 10.60 -6.45
CA LEU A 68 14.42 11.07 -7.85
C LEU A 68 13.43 12.23 -8.01
N VAL A 69 12.35 12.23 -7.23
CA VAL A 69 11.28 13.25 -7.27
C VAL A 69 11.12 13.95 -5.93
N ASP A 70 10.60 15.18 -5.95
CA ASP A 70 10.20 15.93 -4.75
C ASP A 70 8.73 15.64 -4.44
N THR A 71 8.44 15.13 -3.25
CA THR A 71 7.10 14.77 -2.76
C THR A 71 6.49 15.82 -1.84
N SER A 72 7.05 17.02 -1.74
CA SER A 72 6.47 18.12 -0.96
C SER A 72 5.04 18.51 -1.39
N PRO A 73 4.63 18.35 -2.67
CA PRO A 73 3.22 18.55 -3.01
C PRO A 73 2.29 17.54 -2.33
N LEU A 74 2.67 16.24 -2.30
CA LEU A 74 1.89 15.20 -1.60
C LEU A 74 1.75 15.51 -0.12
N GLU A 75 2.83 15.91 0.56
CA GLU A 75 2.79 16.29 1.97
C GLU A 75 1.73 17.37 2.22
N ARG A 76 1.76 18.48 1.45
CA ARG A 76 0.75 19.55 1.57
C ARG A 76 -0.67 19.10 1.25
N THR A 77 -0.84 18.16 0.31
CA THR A 77 -2.15 17.59 0.00
C THR A 77 -2.67 16.75 1.19
N LEU A 78 -1.80 15.96 1.80
CA LEU A 78 -2.15 15.17 2.98
C LEU A 78 -2.39 16.03 4.21
N GLU A 79 -1.65 17.12 4.42
CA GLU A 79 -1.90 18.09 5.50
C GLU A 79 -3.31 18.70 5.42
N ARG A 80 -3.83 18.93 4.21
CA ARG A 80 -5.18 19.44 3.99
C ARG A 80 -6.26 18.38 4.10
N ALA A 81 -5.96 17.15 3.70
CA ALA A 81 -6.93 16.07 3.56
C ALA A 81 -7.09 15.24 4.84
N LEU A 82 -6.02 15.03 5.61
CA LEU A 82 -6.05 14.21 6.81
C LEU A 82 -6.51 15.00 8.02
N ASN A 83 -7.25 14.33 8.91
CA ASN A 83 -7.70 14.86 10.19
C ASN A 83 -7.20 13.99 11.36
N PRO A 84 -5.96 14.17 11.83
CA PRO A 84 -5.42 13.38 12.95
C PRO A 84 -6.23 13.54 14.26
N ALA A 85 -6.85 14.69 14.50
CA ALA A 85 -7.71 14.90 15.67
C ALA A 85 -8.97 14.02 15.62
N GLY A 86 -9.55 13.83 14.43
CA GLY A 86 -10.69 12.94 14.21
C GLY A 86 -10.37 11.47 14.50
N ILE A 87 -9.11 11.03 14.28
CA ILE A 87 -8.68 9.69 14.69
C ILE A 87 -8.83 9.50 16.20
N ALA A 88 -8.32 10.46 16.98
CA ALA A 88 -8.41 10.41 18.44
C ALA A 88 -9.88 10.48 18.91
N GLU A 89 -10.70 11.30 18.27
CA GLU A 89 -12.13 11.41 18.55
C GLU A 89 -12.86 10.08 18.29
N ASN A 90 -12.67 9.46 17.11
CA ASN A 90 -13.30 8.19 16.76
C ASN A 90 -12.89 7.04 17.69
N ILE A 91 -11.63 7.02 18.16
CA ILE A 91 -11.17 6.08 19.16
C ILE A 91 -11.88 6.34 20.50
N SER A 92 -11.94 7.58 20.95
CA SER A 92 -12.57 7.95 22.23
C SER A 92 -14.08 7.64 22.27
N LEU A 93 -14.74 7.69 21.11
CA LEU A 93 -16.16 7.38 20.95
C LEU A 93 -16.42 5.89 20.69
N GLY A 94 -15.38 5.03 20.65
CA GLY A 94 -15.49 3.60 20.38
C GLY A 94 -15.92 3.26 18.95
N ARG A 95 -15.80 4.21 18.01
CA ARG A 95 -16.10 3.99 16.58
C ARG A 95 -14.94 3.30 15.87
N LEU A 96 -13.73 3.49 16.37
CA LEU A 96 -12.49 2.96 15.86
C LEU A 96 -11.68 2.36 17.02
N THR A 97 -11.33 1.09 16.94
CA THR A 97 -10.46 0.44 17.93
C THR A 97 -9.01 0.86 17.75
N ALA A 98 -8.53 0.88 16.50
CA ALA A 98 -7.15 1.26 16.19
C ALA A 98 -6.99 1.63 14.71
N VAL A 99 -5.99 2.48 14.44
CA VAL A 99 -5.40 2.66 13.10
C VAL A 99 -3.92 2.29 13.16
N ALA A 100 -3.43 1.62 12.12
CA ALA A 100 -2.05 1.17 12.01
C ALA A 100 -1.46 1.51 10.65
N VAL A 101 -0.28 2.10 10.65
CA VAL A 101 0.48 2.47 9.45
C VAL A 101 1.87 1.88 9.57
N SER A 102 2.31 1.12 8.57
CA SER A 102 3.62 0.45 8.60
C SER A 102 4.64 1.17 7.73
N ALA A 103 5.85 1.34 8.23
CA ALA A 103 6.99 1.85 7.50
C ALA A 103 8.24 0.97 7.76
N THR A 104 9.26 1.12 6.92
CA THR A 104 10.54 0.42 7.09
C THR A 104 11.59 1.38 7.61
N SER A 105 12.16 1.12 8.79
CA SER A 105 13.30 1.88 9.32
C SER A 105 14.56 1.56 8.52
N TYR A 106 15.19 2.58 7.94
CA TYR A 106 16.47 2.42 7.26
C TYR A 106 17.65 2.22 8.24
N GLY A 107 17.50 2.70 9.48
CA GLY A 107 18.53 2.53 10.50
C GLY A 107 18.64 1.10 11.01
N THR A 108 17.49 0.44 11.23
CA THR A 108 17.43 -0.92 11.80
C THR A 108 17.13 -2.02 10.77
N GLY A 109 16.62 -1.66 9.59
CA GLY A 109 16.12 -2.60 8.58
C GLY A 109 14.87 -3.37 9.03
N ARG A 110 14.14 -2.90 10.06
CA ARG A 110 12.93 -3.53 10.60
C ARG A 110 11.68 -2.83 10.08
N THR A 111 10.57 -3.56 10.01
CA THR A 111 9.25 -2.96 9.84
C THR A 111 8.80 -2.37 11.18
N VAL A 112 8.44 -1.09 11.18
CA VAL A 112 7.83 -0.38 12.30
C VAL A 112 6.37 -0.14 11.96
N THR A 113 5.46 -0.56 12.81
CA THR A 113 4.03 -0.27 12.68
C THR A 113 3.66 0.80 13.70
N PHE A 114 3.36 1.99 13.23
CA PHE A 114 2.83 3.08 14.03
C PHE A 114 1.36 2.82 14.30
N VAL A 115 0.98 2.77 15.57
CA VAL A 115 -0.35 2.39 16.02
C VAL A 115 -0.93 3.49 16.90
N GLN A 116 -2.11 3.96 16.54
CA GLN A 116 -2.97 4.74 17.42
C GLN A 116 -4.20 3.90 17.74
N ALA A 117 -4.41 3.59 19.02
CA ALA A 117 -5.41 2.62 19.46
C ALA A 117 -6.06 3.04 20.78
N GLU A 118 -7.19 2.38 21.10
CA GLU A 118 -7.81 2.50 22.41
C GLU A 118 -6.88 2.02 23.53
N PRO A 119 -7.08 2.50 24.78
CA PRO A 119 -6.29 2.05 25.92
C PRO A 119 -6.41 0.54 26.12
N GLY A 120 -5.27 -0.10 26.42
CA GLY A 120 -5.21 -1.55 26.71
C GLY A 120 -4.75 -2.40 25.53
N ILE A 121 -4.72 -1.89 24.32
CA ILE A 121 -4.12 -2.59 23.17
C ILE A 121 -2.61 -2.73 23.40
N GLN A 122 -2.13 -3.97 23.39
CA GLN A 122 -0.72 -4.25 23.60
C GLN A 122 0.08 -4.12 22.31
N MET A 123 1.22 -3.42 22.41
CA MET A 123 2.17 -3.35 21.32
C MET A 123 2.97 -4.67 21.23
N TRP A 124 3.30 -5.07 19.99
CA TRP A 124 4.04 -6.30 19.74
C TRP A 124 5.49 -6.03 19.38
N GLU A 125 6.34 -6.98 19.72
CA GLU A 125 7.73 -7.02 19.27
C GLU A 125 8.05 -8.41 18.69
N ARG A 126 8.67 -8.43 17.50
CA ARG A 126 9.16 -9.62 16.81
C ARG A 126 10.52 -9.29 16.19
N THR A 127 11.30 -10.28 15.83
CA THR A 127 12.68 -10.12 15.33
C THR A 127 12.81 -9.09 14.18
N ARG A 128 11.86 -9.06 13.26
CA ARG A 128 11.93 -8.20 12.06
C ARG A 128 10.88 -7.08 12.05
N ARG A 129 9.99 -7.03 13.02
CA ARG A 129 8.88 -6.08 13.09
C ARG A 129 8.48 -5.78 14.53
N HIS A 130 8.11 -4.55 14.78
CA HIS A 130 7.53 -4.13 16.06
C HIS A 130 6.51 -3.03 15.83
N SER A 131 5.68 -2.78 16.81
CA SER A 131 4.75 -1.66 16.83
C SER A 131 5.14 -0.61 17.84
N VAL A 132 4.78 0.61 17.54
CA VAL A 132 4.99 1.78 18.40
C VAL A 132 3.66 2.47 18.59
N SER A 133 3.27 2.72 19.85
CA SER A 133 2.09 3.53 20.16
C SER A 133 2.41 4.99 19.93
N THR A 134 1.64 5.65 19.04
CA THR A 134 1.84 7.05 18.68
C THR A 134 0.54 7.68 18.18
N HIS A 135 0.54 8.98 17.98
CA HIS A 135 -0.52 9.68 17.25
C HIS A 135 -0.17 9.65 15.76
N VAL A 136 -1.00 8.96 14.96
CA VAL A 136 -0.76 8.84 13.52
C VAL A 136 -1.00 10.16 12.82
N GLY A 137 0.05 10.72 12.21
CA GLY A 137 0.04 12.00 11.48
C GLY A 137 0.50 11.85 10.04
N VAL A 138 0.63 13.00 9.36
CA VAL A 138 1.05 13.08 7.95
C VAL A 138 2.44 12.47 7.73
N ASP A 139 3.37 12.71 8.64
CA ASP A 139 4.73 12.19 8.62
C ASP A 139 4.79 10.66 8.59
N HIS A 140 3.94 9.98 9.35
CA HIS A 140 3.80 8.52 9.35
C HIS A 140 3.26 8.00 8.03
N VAL A 141 2.25 8.69 7.46
CA VAL A 141 1.65 8.34 6.16
C VAL A 141 2.66 8.56 5.03
N MET A 142 3.40 9.67 5.06
CA MET A 142 4.49 9.96 4.12
C MET A 142 5.58 8.90 4.19
N ALA A 143 6.01 8.50 5.40
CA ALA A 143 6.99 7.44 5.61
C ALA A 143 6.53 6.10 5.00
N SER A 144 5.27 5.72 5.24
CA SER A 144 4.68 4.50 4.68
C SER A 144 4.51 4.52 3.17
N SER A 145 4.47 5.70 2.56
CA SER A 145 4.25 5.89 1.12
C SER A 145 5.55 6.23 0.37
N ALA A 146 6.70 6.24 1.05
CA ALA A 146 8.00 6.61 0.47
C ALA A 146 8.59 5.47 -0.36
N ILE A 147 8.14 5.36 -1.62
CA ILE A 147 8.59 4.32 -2.58
C ILE A 147 10.10 4.44 -2.78
N PRO A 148 10.88 3.37 -2.53
CA PRO A 148 12.33 3.41 -2.62
C PRO A 148 12.84 3.87 -3.98
N LEU A 149 13.93 4.62 -3.98
CA LEU A 149 14.60 5.22 -5.14
C LEU A 149 13.81 6.39 -5.77
N PHE A 150 12.48 6.29 -5.85
CA PHE A 150 11.64 7.34 -6.45
C PHE A 150 11.37 8.47 -5.46
N PHE A 151 10.86 8.14 -4.29
CA PHE A 151 10.47 9.12 -3.28
C PHE A 151 11.57 9.27 -2.23
N PRO A 152 11.75 10.46 -1.65
CA PRO A 152 12.68 10.67 -0.56
C PRO A 152 12.24 9.88 0.69
N ALA A 153 13.24 9.39 1.44
CA ALA A 153 13.00 8.86 2.76
C ALA A 153 12.41 9.95 3.67
N GLN A 154 11.50 9.56 4.56
CA GLN A 154 10.84 10.46 5.50
C GLN A 154 11.48 10.34 6.89
N SER A 155 11.69 11.47 7.55
CA SER A 155 12.16 11.48 8.95
C SER A 155 10.97 11.55 9.88
N VAL A 156 10.87 10.58 10.80
CA VAL A 156 9.87 10.56 11.87
C VAL A 156 10.62 10.40 13.18
N GLU A 157 10.43 11.33 14.10
CA GLU A 157 11.11 11.36 15.42
C GLU A 157 12.65 11.19 15.36
N GLY A 158 13.27 11.71 14.29
CA GLY A 158 14.72 11.68 14.09
C GLY A 158 15.27 10.41 13.44
N GLU A 159 14.43 9.42 13.13
CA GLU A 159 14.78 8.24 12.35
C GLU A 159 14.30 8.36 10.89
N TRP A 160 15.00 7.67 9.97
CA TRP A 160 14.66 7.67 8.55
C TRP A 160 13.88 6.42 8.16
N TYR A 161 12.76 6.65 7.49
CA TYR A 161 11.84 5.59 7.07
C TYR A 161 11.59 5.62 5.56
N GLY A 162 11.26 4.46 5.03
CA GLY A 162 10.73 4.25 3.70
C GLY A 162 9.49 3.38 3.73
N ASP A 163 8.96 3.08 2.55
CA ASP A 163 7.72 2.31 2.37
C ASP A 163 7.70 1.02 3.20
N GLY A 164 6.58 0.80 3.88
CA GLY A 164 6.39 -0.35 4.76
C GLY A 164 6.55 -1.69 4.04
N SER A 165 6.15 -1.76 2.78
CA SER A 165 6.17 -2.99 1.97
C SER A 165 7.57 -3.54 1.74
N LEU A 166 8.63 -2.70 1.83
CA LEU A 166 10.03 -3.13 1.68
C LEU A 166 10.41 -4.33 2.56
N ARG A 167 9.88 -4.40 3.76
CA ARG A 167 10.24 -5.42 4.75
C ARG A 167 9.03 -6.11 5.37
N GLN A 168 7.80 -5.77 4.96
CA GLN A 168 6.57 -6.30 5.51
C GLN A 168 6.23 -7.67 4.90
N GLY A 169 6.88 -8.72 5.41
CA GLY A 169 6.62 -10.11 5.02
C GLY A 169 5.32 -10.72 5.57
N SER A 170 4.51 -9.95 6.32
CA SER A 170 3.21 -10.38 6.86
C SER A 170 2.29 -9.16 6.97
N PRO A 171 1.70 -8.72 5.85
CA PRO A 171 0.86 -7.51 5.81
C PRO A 171 -0.43 -7.63 6.61
N LEU A 172 -0.95 -8.83 6.84
CA LEU A 172 -2.17 -9.07 7.62
C LEU A 172 -1.91 -9.08 9.14
N ALA A 173 -0.67 -9.28 9.56
CA ALA A 173 -0.32 -9.45 10.97
C ALA A 173 -0.72 -8.25 11.86
N PRO A 174 -0.58 -6.98 11.45
CA PRO A 174 -1.05 -5.86 12.27
C PRO A 174 -2.54 -5.96 12.64
N ALA A 175 -3.41 -6.29 11.68
CA ALA A 175 -4.84 -6.45 11.93
C ALA A 175 -5.11 -7.59 12.92
N VAL A 176 -4.41 -8.72 12.77
CA VAL A 176 -4.52 -9.88 13.70
C VAL A 176 -4.07 -9.50 15.10
N TYR A 177 -2.94 -8.80 15.25
CA TYR A 177 -2.42 -8.35 16.55
C TYR A 177 -3.31 -7.31 17.23
N LEU A 178 -3.99 -6.48 16.45
CA LEU A 178 -4.95 -5.50 16.94
C LEU A 178 -6.33 -6.09 17.26
N GLY A 179 -6.50 -7.39 17.11
CA GLY A 179 -7.69 -8.09 17.56
C GLY A 179 -8.77 -8.32 16.49
N ALA A 180 -8.50 -8.10 15.20
CA ALA A 180 -9.51 -8.30 14.17
C ALA A 180 -9.93 -9.77 14.03
N ASP A 181 -11.23 -10.06 14.16
CA ASP A 181 -11.80 -11.39 13.92
C ASP A 181 -12.11 -11.64 12.45
N ARG A 182 -12.22 -10.55 11.68
CA ARG A 182 -12.47 -10.56 10.25
C ARG A 182 -11.59 -9.52 9.56
N ILE A 183 -11.00 -9.89 8.44
CA ILE A 183 -10.13 -9.00 7.66
C ILE A 183 -10.65 -8.92 6.24
N LEU A 184 -11.13 -7.73 5.85
CA LEU A 184 -11.41 -7.40 4.46
C LEU A 184 -10.12 -6.82 3.86
N VAL A 185 -9.56 -7.52 2.90
CA VAL A 185 -8.31 -7.15 2.23
C VAL A 185 -8.61 -6.57 0.86
N VAL A 186 -8.16 -5.36 0.59
CA VAL A 186 -8.19 -4.75 -0.74
C VAL A 186 -6.79 -4.80 -1.32
N SER A 187 -6.62 -5.60 -2.39
CA SER A 187 -5.34 -5.79 -3.07
C SER A 187 -5.32 -5.04 -4.40
N SER A 188 -4.18 -4.50 -4.77
CA SER A 188 -3.95 -3.95 -6.11
C SER A 188 -3.43 -4.99 -7.11
N ARG A 189 -3.17 -6.23 -6.65
CA ARG A 189 -2.70 -7.31 -7.51
C ARG A 189 -3.84 -7.89 -8.34
N TYR A 190 -3.69 -7.83 -9.66
CA TYR A 190 -4.53 -8.57 -10.60
C TYR A 190 -4.32 -10.09 -10.44
N GLY A 191 -5.43 -10.83 -10.35
CA GLY A 191 -5.38 -12.30 -10.33
C GLY A 191 -5.06 -12.84 -11.73
N THR A 192 -3.77 -13.02 -12.02
CA THR A 192 -3.33 -13.55 -13.31
C THR A 192 -3.70 -15.02 -13.45
N ASP A 193 -4.47 -15.38 -14.47
CA ASP A 193 -4.64 -16.78 -14.85
C ASP A 193 -3.32 -17.27 -15.42
N THR A 194 -2.86 -18.46 -15.02
CA THR A 194 -1.56 -19.07 -15.43
C THR A 194 -1.41 -19.16 -16.95
N ARG A 195 -2.51 -19.05 -17.69
CA ARG A 195 -2.54 -19.04 -19.17
C ARG A 195 -2.10 -17.70 -19.79
N GLU A 196 -2.25 -16.58 -19.08
CA GLU A 196 -1.80 -15.26 -19.58
C GLU A 196 -0.29 -15.07 -19.43
N LEU A 197 0.35 -15.82 -18.51
CA LEU A 197 1.82 -15.81 -18.33
C LEU A 197 2.57 -16.47 -19.48
N ALA A 198 1.91 -17.33 -20.26
CA ALA A 198 2.54 -18.10 -21.34
C ALA A 198 2.67 -17.34 -22.68
N GLY A 199 2.16 -16.11 -22.77
CA GLY A 199 2.06 -15.34 -24.03
C GLY A 199 3.06 -14.19 -24.19
N SER A 200 4.06 -14.04 -23.32
CA SER A 200 5.11 -13.04 -23.54
C SER A 200 6.25 -13.66 -24.39
N ASP A 201 6.06 -13.70 -25.70
CA ASP A 201 7.15 -13.91 -26.67
C ASP A 201 8.14 -12.74 -26.54
N GLY A 202 8.99 -12.82 -25.54
CA GLY A 202 10.08 -11.87 -25.29
C GLY A 202 11.34 -12.30 -26.03
N ASP A 203 11.35 -12.14 -27.36
CA ASP A 203 12.60 -12.22 -28.13
C ASP A 203 13.44 -10.96 -27.82
N GLY A 204 14.22 -11.01 -26.74
CA GLY A 204 15.18 -9.97 -26.45
C GLY A 204 15.53 -9.77 -24.97
N TYR A 205 16.56 -8.98 -24.71
CA TYR A 205 16.95 -8.62 -23.35
C TYR A 205 15.88 -7.77 -22.66
N PRO A 206 15.45 -8.10 -21.41
CA PRO A 206 14.36 -7.39 -20.72
C PRO A 206 14.72 -5.92 -20.50
N PRO A 207 13.83 -4.97 -20.85
CA PRO A 207 14.05 -3.56 -20.57
C PRO A 207 14.06 -3.27 -19.07
N ALA A 208 14.75 -2.18 -18.65
CA ALA A 208 14.87 -1.81 -17.25
C ALA A 208 13.51 -1.63 -16.57
N ALA A 209 12.50 -1.11 -17.30
CA ALA A 209 11.13 -0.97 -16.78
C ALA A 209 10.50 -2.31 -16.38
N GLN A 210 10.77 -3.39 -17.13
CA GLN A 210 10.26 -4.73 -16.81
C GLN A 210 10.93 -5.29 -15.56
N VAL A 211 12.26 -5.16 -15.46
CA VAL A 211 13.02 -5.61 -14.28
C VAL A 211 12.58 -4.85 -13.03
N LEU A 212 12.49 -3.51 -13.11
CA LEU A 212 12.03 -2.68 -12.00
C LEU A 212 10.57 -2.98 -11.62
N GLY A 213 9.68 -3.15 -12.61
CA GLY A 213 8.30 -3.54 -12.36
C GLY A 213 8.21 -4.86 -11.60
N LEU A 214 8.94 -5.89 -12.05
CA LEU A 214 8.99 -7.18 -11.35
C LEU A 214 9.53 -7.06 -9.92
N MET A 215 10.60 -6.28 -9.71
CA MET A 215 11.14 -6.02 -8.37
C MET A 215 10.12 -5.33 -7.46
N LEU A 216 9.41 -4.31 -7.96
CA LEU A 216 8.38 -3.61 -7.20
C LEU A 216 7.20 -4.54 -6.89
N ASN A 217 6.75 -5.34 -7.84
CA ASN A 217 5.68 -6.32 -7.62
C ASN A 217 6.06 -7.33 -6.54
N SER A 218 7.29 -7.83 -6.56
CA SER A 218 7.78 -8.75 -5.54
C SER A 218 7.79 -8.11 -4.14
N ILE A 219 8.10 -6.82 -4.05
CA ILE A 219 8.11 -6.09 -2.79
C ILE A 219 6.68 -5.76 -2.32
N PHE A 220 5.82 -5.30 -3.22
CA PHE A 220 4.53 -4.72 -2.85
C PHE A 220 3.36 -5.70 -2.87
N LEU A 221 3.42 -6.76 -3.69
CA LEU A 221 2.25 -7.59 -3.98
C LEU A 221 2.38 -9.06 -3.53
N ASP A 222 3.58 -9.66 -3.65
CA ASP A 222 3.72 -11.10 -3.43
C ASP A 222 3.54 -11.53 -1.97
N ASN A 223 3.91 -10.66 -1.03
CA ASN A 223 3.84 -10.96 0.40
C ASN A 223 2.39 -11.15 0.91
N LEU A 224 1.41 -10.51 0.27
CA LEU A 224 0.01 -10.64 0.68
C LEU A 224 -0.52 -12.05 0.43
N ASP A 225 -0.21 -12.65 -0.73
CA ASP A 225 -0.69 -13.98 -1.07
C ASP A 225 -0.12 -15.04 -0.14
N ALA A 226 1.19 -14.99 0.12
CA ALA A 226 1.83 -15.90 1.05
C ALA A 226 1.30 -15.77 2.49
N ASP A 227 0.97 -14.54 2.93
CA ASP A 227 0.44 -14.32 4.27
C ASP A 227 -1.03 -14.75 4.37
N ALA A 228 -1.82 -14.58 3.29
CA ALA A 228 -3.18 -15.07 3.19
C ALA A 228 -3.24 -16.61 3.26
N GLU A 229 -2.44 -17.31 2.45
CA GLU A 229 -2.32 -18.77 2.49
C GLU A 229 -1.90 -19.27 3.88
N ARG A 230 -0.99 -18.54 4.52
CA ARG A 230 -0.57 -18.86 5.90
C ARG A 230 -1.71 -18.72 6.90
N LEU A 231 -2.51 -17.65 6.80
CA LEU A 231 -3.67 -17.43 7.66
C LEU A 231 -4.73 -18.50 7.45
N GLU A 232 -5.03 -18.88 6.21
CA GLU A 232 -5.94 -19.96 5.88
C GLU A 232 -5.48 -21.29 6.48
N ARG A 233 -4.18 -21.61 6.38
CA ARG A 233 -3.61 -22.81 7.01
C ARG A 233 -3.74 -22.80 8.54
N ILE A 234 -3.55 -21.64 9.17
CA ILE A 234 -3.75 -21.50 10.63
C ILE A 234 -5.22 -21.76 10.96
N ASN A 235 -6.16 -21.18 10.21
CA ASN A 235 -7.60 -21.42 10.40
C ASN A 235 -7.95 -22.90 10.28
N GLU A 236 -7.40 -23.62 9.29
CA GLU A 236 -7.61 -25.06 9.13
C GLU A 236 -7.08 -25.87 10.32
N ILE A 237 -5.91 -25.51 10.86
CA ILE A 237 -5.33 -26.18 12.03
C ILE A 237 -6.21 -25.95 13.25
N VAL A 238 -6.63 -24.71 13.49
CA VAL A 238 -7.51 -24.37 14.63
C VAL A 238 -8.84 -25.09 14.52
N ALA A 239 -9.43 -25.18 13.32
CA ALA A 239 -10.71 -25.88 13.08
C ALA A 239 -10.65 -27.39 13.35
N ARG A 240 -9.44 -28.00 13.31
CA ARG A 240 -9.25 -29.44 13.65
C ARG A 240 -9.14 -29.70 15.14
N VAL A 241 -8.92 -28.67 15.95
CA VAL A 241 -8.84 -28.79 17.41
C VAL A 241 -10.24 -28.72 17.98
N PRO A 242 -10.64 -29.70 18.83
CA PRO A 242 -11.95 -29.66 19.50
C PRO A 242 -12.16 -28.33 20.24
N SER A 243 -13.36 -27.76 20.18
CA SER A 243 -13.71 -26.46 20.75
C SER A 243 -13.32 -26.34 22.23
N GLU A 244 -13.46 -27.45 22.99
CA GLU A 244 -13.09 -27.52 24.41
C GLU A 244 -11.57 -27.38 24.66
N ARG A 245 -10.76 -27.50 23.61
CA ARG A 245 -9.28 -27.40 23.69
C ARG A 245 -8.71 -26.22 22.93
N GLN A 246 -9.51 -25.45 22.20
CA GLN A 246 -9.05 -24.31 21.41
C GLN A 246 -8.43 -23.20 22.27
N TRP A 247 -8.86 -23.09 23.53
CA TRP A 247 -8.26 -22.17 24.51
C TRP A 247 -6.76 -22.43 24.83
N LEU A 248 -6.27 -23.64 24.49
CA LEU A 248 -4.85 -23.97 24.62
C LEU A 248 -3.99 -23.42 23.49
N LEU A 249 -4.61 -22.99 22.41
CA LEU A 249 -3.91 -22.42 21.27
C LEU A 249 -3.61 -20.94 21.51
N SER A 250 -2.45 -20.50 21.04
CA SER A 250 -2.10 -19.08 20.97
C SER A 250 -2.77 -18.38 19.78
N GLU A 251 -3.21 -19.16 18.81
CA GLU A 251 -3.83 -18.72 17.59
C GLU A 251 -5.36 -18.85 17.70
N ARG A 252 -6.06 -17.90 17.08
CA ARG A 252 -7.51 -17.91 16.90
C ARG A 252 -7.86 -17.86 15.42
N PRO A 253 -9.01 -18.39 15.02
CA PRO A 253 -9.44 -18.29 13.63
C PRO A 253 -9.76 -16.83 13.28
N VAL A 254 -9.34 -16.39 12.10
CA VAL A 254 -9.60 -15.04 11.57
C VAL A 254 -10.18 -15.18 10.17
N LYS A 255 -11.44 -14.79 9.98
CA LYS A 255 -12.09 -14.83 8.67
C LYS A 255 -11.45 -13.79 7.74
N MET A 256 -11.25 -14.17 6.49
CA MET A 256 -10.63 -13.27 5.51
C MET A 256 -11.40 -13.26 4.20
N LEU A 257 -11.55 -12.07 3.61
CA LEU A 257 -12.00 -11.88 2.25
C LEU A 257 -11.01 -11.00 1.50
N VAL A 258 -10.41 -11.51 0.43
CA VAL A 258 -9.50 -10.76 -0.44
C VAL A 258 -10.25 -10.31 -1.69
N LEU A 259 -10.28 -9.00 -1.92
CA LEU A 259 -10.79 -8.37 -3.14
C LEU A 259 -9.61 -7.99 -4.03
N ARG A 260 -9.69 -8.34 -5.31
CA ARG A 260 -8.66 -8.09 -6.32
C ARG A 260 -9.27 -7.38 -7.52
N PRO A 261 -8.51 -6.51 -8.21
CA PRO A 261 -8.98 -5.92 -9.46
C PRO A 261 -9.19 -6.99 -10.53
N SER A 262 -10.24 -6.84 -11.33
CA SER A 262 -10.55 -7.73 -12.46
C SER A 262 -9.79 -7.38 -13.74
N SER A 263 -8.92 -6.38 -13.70
CA SER A 263 -8.11 -5.92 -14.83
C SER A 263 -6.69 -5.63 -14.41
N ASP A 264 -5.75 -5.82 -15.33
CA ASP A 264 -4.34 -5.51 -15.16
C ASP A 264 -4.13 -3.98 -15.11
N LEU A 265 -3.69 -3.48 -13.95
CA LEU A 265 -3.52 -2.05 -13.70
C LEU A 265 -2.35 -1.45 -14.49
N GLY A 266 -1.31 -2.23 -14.79
CA GLY A 266 -0.20 -1.80 -15.63
C GLY A 266 -0.63 -1.57 -17.08
N ARG A 267 -1.42 -2.48 -17.64
CA ARG A 267 -2.02 -2.31 -18.98
C ARG A 267 -2.99 -1.14 -19.01
N LEU A 268 -3.75 -0.94 -17.94
CA LEU A 268 -4.65 0.21 -17.83
C LEU A 268 -3.85 1.52 -17.82
N ALA A 269 -2.81 1.62 -16.98
CA ALA A 269 -1.94 2.79 -16.90
C ALA A 269 -1.27 3.14 -18.24
N ALA A 270 -0.91 2.13 -19.04
CA ALA A 270 -0.29 2.34 -20.35
C ALA A 270 -1.15 3.19 -21.31
N ARG A 271 -2.48 3.14 -21.18
CA ARG A 271 -3.41 3.95 -21.99
C ARG A 271 -3.32 5.44 -21.70
N TYR A 272 -2.86 5.79 -20.51
CA TYR A 272 -2.77 7.16 -20.00
C TYR A 272 -1.32 7.70 -19.97
N GLU A 273 -0.33 6.94 -20.47
CA GLU A 273 1.09 7.36 -20.47
C GLU A 273 1.29 8.77 -21.06
N ASP A 274 0.51 9.11 -22.11
CA ASP A 274 0.63 10.41 -22.79
C ASP A 274 0.11 11.59 -21.94
N ARG A 275 -0.62 11.33 -20.85
CA ARG A 275 -1.09 12.34 -19.89
C ARG A 275 0.00 12.77 -18.90
N LEU A 276 0.99 11.92 -18.67
CA LEU A 276 2.08 12.24 -17.75
C LEU A 276 2.82 13.53 -18.13
N PRO A 277 3.29 14.29 -17.13
CA PRO A 277 4.17 15.43 -17.36
C PRO A 277 5.36 15.06 -18.25
N ARG A 278 5.75 15.95 -19.15
CA ARG A 278 6.75 15.68 -20.19
C ARG A 278 8.05 15.11 -19.66
N GLY A 279 8.55 15.62 -18.51
CA GLY A 279 9.79 15.15 -17.89
C GLY A 279 9.69 13.71 -17.39
N LEU A 280 8.63 13.41 -16.64
CA LEU A 280 8.39 12.06 -16.11
C LEU A 280 8.16 11.04 -17.25
N ARG A 281 7.36 11.42 -18.25
CA ARG A 281 7.12 10.60 -19.45
C ARG A 281 8.41 10.28 -20.19
N TYR A 282 9.29 11.28 -20.38
CA TYR A 282 10.60 11.06 -21.00
C TYR A 282 11.45 10.05 -20.22
N LEU A 283 11.53 10.22 -18.89
CA LEU A 283 12.27 9.33 -18.01
C LEU A 283 11.73 7.87 -18.10
N ILE A 284 10.43 7.70 -17.98
CA ILE A 284 9.77 6.38 -17.99
C ILE A 284 9.96 5.69 -19.35
N ARG A 285 9.83 6.44 -20.44
CA ARG A 285 10.10 5.91 -21.81
C ARG A 285 11.56 5.51 -21.99
N GLY A 286 12.48 6.26 -21.39
CA GLY A 286 13.91 5.91 -21.38
C GLY A 286 14.19 4.58 -20.68
N LEU A 287 13.38 4.20 -19.69
CA LEU A 287 13.45 2.90 -19.03
C LEU A 287 12.84 1.76 -19.87
N GLY A 288 12.16 2.06 -20.99
CA GLY A 288 11.65 1.08 -21.94
C GLY A 288 10.22 0.62 -21.69
N THR A 289 9.37 1.41 -21.04
CA THR A 289 7.96 1.06 -20.77
C THR A 289 7.16 0.69 -22.02
N ARG A 290 7.45 1.32 -23.16
CA ARG A 290 6.79 1.01 -24.45
C ARG A 290 7.12 -0.38 -25.01
N ARG A 291 8.15 -1.05 -24.49
CA ARG A 291 8.56 -2.40 -24.91
C ARG A 291 7.97 -3.48 -24.00
N VAL A 292 7.18 -3.09 -22.99
CA VAL A 292 6.59 -3.99 -22.00
C VAL A 292 5.09 -4.03 -22.22
N ALA A 293 4.52 -5.22 -22.31
CA ALA A 293 3.08 -5.40 -22.53
C ALA A 293 2.22 -4.93 -21.33
N SER A 294 2.75 -5.08 -20.12
CA SER A 294 2.16 -4.58 -18.88
C SER A 294 3.23 -3.82 -18.09
N PRO A 295 3.34 -2.49 -18.27
CA PRO A 295 4.33 -1.71 -17.57
C PRO A 295 3.89 -1.40 -16.13
N ASP A 296 4.04 -2.36 -15.21
CA ASP A 296 3.68 -2.21 -13.80
C ASP A 296 4.31 -0.98 -13.15
N LEU A 297 5.58 -0.68 -13.49
CA LEU A 297 6.25 0.54 -13.06
C LEU A 297 5.43 1.80 -13.33
N LEU A 298 4.70 1.83 -14.45
CA LEU A 298 3.89 2.98 -14.84
C LEU A 298 2.70 3.16 -13.89
N SER A 299 2.04 2.07 -13.48
CA SER A 299 0.89 2.12 -12.56
C SER A 299 1.25 2.71 -11.19
N TYR A 300 2.49 2.52 -10.72
CA TYR A 300 2.98 3.10 -9.46
C TYR A 300 3.23 4.62 -9.51
N LEU A 301 3.37 5.17 -10.71
CA LEU A 301 3.72 6.59 -10.92
C LEU A 301 2.61 7.38 -11.66
N MET A 302 1.51 6.72 -12.02
CA MET A 302 0.39 7.31 -12.75
C MET A 302 -0.62 7.93 -11.78
N PHE A 303 -0.54 9.24 -11.59
CA PHE A 303 -1.44 10.01 -10.73
C PHE A 303 -2.22 11.05 -11.53
N GLU A 304 -2.79 10.63 -12.66
CA GLU A 304 -3.62 11.50 -13.49
C GLU A 304 -5.10 11.23 -13.25
N GLY A 305 -5.89 12.28 -13.06
CA GLY A 305 -7.30 12.18 -12.66
C GLY A 305 -8.11 11.23 -13.55
N GLU A 306 -7.92 11.27 -14.88
CA GLU A 306 -8.63 10.37 -15.80
C GLU A 306 -8.34 8.88 -15.49
N TYR A 307 -7.09 8.54 -15.17
CA TYR A 307 -6.70 7.18 -14.79
C TYR A 307 -7.27 6.81 -13.42
N LEU A 308 -7.23 7.73 -12.46
CA LEU A 308 -7.74 7.50 -11.11
C LEU A 308 -9.26 7.30 -11.10
N HIS A 309 -10.00 8.05 -11.88
CA HIS A 309 -11.45 7.83 -12.10
C HIS A 309 -11.73 6.44 -12.71
N GLU A 310 -10.91 6.00 -13.68
CA GLU A 310 -11.07 4.66 -14.24
C GLU A 310 -10.78 3.56 -13.23
N LEU A 311 -9.81 3.76 -12.31
CA LEU A 311 -9.55 2.85 -11.19
C LEU A 311 -10.71 2.79 -10.20
N ILE A 312 -11.30 3.95 -9.84
CA ILE A 312 -12.46 4.01 -8.95
C ILE A 312 -13.62 3.24 -9.60
N ARG A 313 -13.93 3.52 -10.87
CA ARG A 313 -14.98 2.83 -11.61
C ARG A 313 -14.74 1.31 -11.70
N LEU A 314 -13.51 0.88 -11.92
CA LEU A 314 -13.15 -0.53 -11.92
C LEU A 314 -13.43 -1.16 -10.56
N GLY A 315 -13.05 -0.48 -9.47
CA GLY A 315 -13.30 -0.94 -8.10
C GLY A 315 -14.78 -1.09 -7.79
N GLU A 316 -15.62 -0.13 -8.22
CA GLU A 316 -17.08 -0.19 -8.08
C GLU A 316 -17.67 -1.40 -8.81
N LEU A 317 -17.30 -1.60 -10.09
CA LEU A 317 -17.75 -2.75 -10.88
C LEU A 317 -17.30 -4.09 -10.26
N ASP A 318 -16.10 -4.14 -9.71
CA ASP A 318 -15.59 -5.34 -9.05
C ASP A 318 -16.29 -5.59 -7.72
N ALA A 319 -16.65 -4.55 -6.98
CA ALA A 319 -17.46 -4.65 -5.78
C ALA A 319 -18.88 -5.14 -6.10
N GLU A 320 -19.51 -4.63 -7.16
CA GLU A 320 -20.83 -5.09 -7.63
C GLU A 320 -20.80 -6.58 -8.01
N LYS A 321 -19.80 -7.02 -8.79
CA LYS A 321 -19.63 -8.44 -9.16
C LYS A 321 -19.45 -9.35 -7.94
N ASN A 322 -18.78 -8.85 -6.91
CA ASN A 322 -18.52 -9.59 -5.68
C ASN A 322 -19.52 -9.29 -4.55
N TRP A 323 -20.60 -8.54 -4.83
CA TRP A 323 -21.54 -8.05 -3.83
C TRP A 323 -22.05 -9.13 -2.87
N LEU A 324 -22.47 -10.27 -3.39
CA LEU A 324 -22.98 -11.38 -2.56
C LEU A 324 -21.90 -11.95 -1.62
N ARG A 325 -20.62 -12.01 -2.06
CA ARG A 325 -19.51 -12.46 -1.22
C ARG A 325 -19.21 -11.44 -0.13
N ILE A 326 -19.15 -10.15 -0.50
CA ILE A 326 -18.91 -9.04 0.42
C ILE A 326 -20.01 -8.99 1.47
N ARG A 327 -21.26 -9.02 1.05
CA ARG A 327 -22.42 -9.00 1.96
C ARG A 327 -22.41 -10.18 2.93
N ARG A 328 -22.22 -11.40 2.45
CA ARG A 328 -22.11 -12.60 3.32
C ARG A 328 -20.97 -12.44 4.33
N PHE A 329 -19.83 -11.95 3.90
CA PHE A 329 -18.68 -11.72 4.77
C PHE A 329 -18.97 -10.66 5.86
N LEU A 330 -19.71 -9.60 5.53
CA LEU A 330 -20.08 -8.55 6.47
C LEU A 330 -21.25 -8.95 7.39
N ASP A 331 -22.24 -9.67 6.86
CA ASP A 331 -23.44 -10.09 7.60
C ASP A 331 -23.18 -11.30 8.51
N ASP A 332 -22.13 -12.08 8.23
CA ASP A 332 -21.78 -13.27 9.00
C ASP A 332 -21.29 -12.86 10.40
N ARG A 333 -22.28 -12.68 11.30
CA ARG A 333 -22.06 -12.40 12.73
C ARG A 333 -21.78 -13.67 13.54
N SER A 334 -21.74 -14.84 12.92
CA SER A 334 -21.35 -16.06 13.61
C SER A 334 -19.91 -15.89 14.09
N GLY A 335 -19.72 -15.99 15.40
CA GLY A 335 -18.41 -16.07 16.02
C GLY A 335 -17.58 -17.21 15.41
N PRO A 336 -16.38 -17.48 15.91
CA PRO A 336 -15.47 -18.49 15.38
C PRO A 336 -16.04 -19.91 15.26
N ASP A 337 -17.25 -20.15 15.77
CA ASP A 337 -17.93 -21.45 15.81
C ASP A 337 -18.92 -21.71 14.65
N GLY A 338 -19.03 -20.82 13.65
CA GLY A 338 -19.88 -21.04 12.48
C GLY A 338 -19.26 -22.01 11.46
N PRO A 339 -20.06 -22.87 10.79
CA PRO A 339 -19.54 -23.84 9.82
C PRO A 339 -18.79 -23.12 8.68
N ALA A 340 -17.60 -23.61 8.36
CA ALA A 340 -16.79 -23.14 7.25
C ALA A 340 -17.62 -23.22 5.95
N VAL A 341 -17.86 -22.09 5.30
CA VAL A 341 -18.48 -22.05 3.97
C VAL A 341 -17.39 -22.47 2.99
N SER A 342 -17.42 -23.74 2.58
CA SER A 342 -16.60 -24.26 1.48
C SER A 342 -16.87 -23.49 0.19
N ALA A 343 -15.80 -23.23 -0.54
CA ALA A 343 -15.70 -22.47 -1.78
C ALA A 343 -16.65 -22.94 -2.91
#